data_d2acd500be6ebcf0968ac9022349dd68
#
_entry.id   d2acd500be6ebcf0968ac9022349dd68
#
_cell.length_a   1.000
_cell.length_b   1.000
_cell.length_c   1.000
_cell.angle_alpha   90.00
_cell.angle_beta   90.00
_cell.angle_gamma   90.00
#
_symmetry.space_group_name_H-M   'P 1'
#
loop_
_entity.id
_entity.type
_entity.pdbx_description
1 polymer ?
#
loop_
_entity_poly.entity_id
_entity_poly.type
_entity_poly.pdbx_seq_one_letter_code
_entity_poly.pdbx_strand_id
1 'polypeptide(L)'
;MARFTRLLLTALTLAFIAGCNTLSTMNTVTLRNTSHFPDYELSPSLVDTCGTELIRSNKRTGDEVTTVWDNRSDEELVMLWLWHNGEVREIYRLAPKTITQASLLEGMGIAVISEAWERCLYNQVITDQSALGTAGHFE
;
A
#
# COMPACT_ATOMS: atom_id res chain seq x y z
N MET A 1 74.27 21.19 -10.50
CA MET A 1 73.49 19.98 -10.79
C MET A 1 72.21 20.03 -9.98
N ALA A 2 71.15 20.38 -10.66
CA ALA A 2 69.83 20.48 -10.02
C ALA A 2 69.07 19.18 -10.27
N ARG A 3 68.75 18.46 -9.20
CA ARG A 3 67.89 17.29 -9.23
C ARG A 3 66.43 17.72 -9.15
N PHE A 4 65.69 17.65 -10.25
CA PHE A 4 64.27 17.84 -10.26
C PHE A 4 63.59 16.59 -9.72
N THR A 5 63.08 16.72 -8.49
CA THR A 5 62.19 15.73 -7.91
C THR A 5 60.79 15.98 -8.46
N ARG A 6 60.32 15.11 -9.35
CA ARG A 6 58.91 15.15 -9.81
C ARG A 6 58.04 14.57 -8.72
N LEU A 7 57.27 15.44 -8.09
CA LEU A 7 56.13 15.02 -7.26
C LEU A 7 55.01 14.57 -8.20
N LEU A 8 54.74 13.29 -8.21
CA LEU A 8 53.52 12.76 -8.77
C LEU A 8 52.39 13.00 -7.80
N LEU A 9 51.53 13.98 -8.09
CA LEU A 9 50.25 14.17 -7.43
C LEU A 9 49.30 13.12 -8.01
N THR A 10 49.13 12.04 -7.33
CA THR A 10 48.02 11.11 -7.58
C THR A 10 46.74 11.73 -7.01
N ALA A 11 45.95 12.33 -7.91
CA ALA A 11 44.60 12.75 -7.62
C ALA A 11 43.75 11.50 -7.38
N LEU A 12 43.47 11.23 -6.12
CA LEU A 12 42.51 10.22 -5.70
C LEU A 12 41.10 10.79 -5.95
N THR A 13 40.53 10.47 -7.10
CA THR A 13 39.11 10.76 -7.38
C THR A 13 38.28 9.78 -6.55
N LEU A 14 37.81 10.27 -5.39
CA LEU A 14 36.72 9.63 -4.67
C LEU A 14 35.46 9.75 -5.53
N ALA A 15 35.11 8.69 -6.24
CA ALA A 15 33.80 8.54 -6.79
C ALA A 15 32.80 8.39 -5.65
N PHE A 16 32.12 9.47 -5.27
CA PHE A 16 30.92 9.40 -4.46
C PHE A 16 29.88 8.66 -5.26
N ILE A 17 29.72 7.38 -5.00
CA ILE A 17 28.53 6.64 -5.39
C ILE A 17 27.42 7.22 -4.52
N ALA A 18 26.71 8.22 -5.05
CA ALA A 18 25.44 8.65 -4.52
C ALA A 18 24.47 7.48 -4.72
N GLY A 19 24.44 6.57 -3.76
CA GLY A 19 23.39 5.58 -3.66
C GLY A 19 22.08 6.36 -3.57
N CYS A 20 21.27 6.31 -4.63
CA CYS A 20 19.89 6.72 -4.56
C CYS A 20 19.19 5.81 -3.55
N ASN A 21 19.27 6.16 -2.28
CA ASN A 21 18.32 5.71 -1.30
C ASN A 21 17.01 6.39 -1.66
N THR A 22 16.21 5.75 -2.50
CA THR A 22 14.79 6.06 -2.60
C THR A 22 14.20 5.71 -1.25
N LEU A 23 14.18 6.69 -0.34
CA LEU A 23 13.39 6.63 0.88
C LEU A 23 11.95 6.49 0.40
N SER A 24 11.43 5.26 0.49
CA SER A 24 10.01 5.02 0.31
C SER A 24 9.31 5.83 1.39
N THR A 25 8.65 6.90 1.00
CA THR A 25 7.86 7.71 1.93
C THR A 25 6.71 6.84 2.42
N MET A 26 6.70 6.57 3.72
CA MET A 26 5.59 5.85 4.35
C MET A 26 4.44 6.82 4.56
N ASN A 27 3.33 6.58 3.89
CA ASN A 27 2.09 7.30 4.10
C ASN A 27 1.32 6.67 5.25
N THR A 28 0.70 7.50 6.10
CA THR A 28 -0.12 7.02 7.21
C THR A 28 -1.56 7.47 7.02
N VAL A 29 -2.47 6.51 7.06
CA VAL A 29 -3.92 6.72 6.95
C VAL A 29 -4.58 6.28 8.25
N THR A 30 -5.42 7.14 8.81
CA THR A 30 -6.20 6.84 10.02
C THR A 30 -7.68 7.01 9.73
N LEU A 31 -8.46 5.98 9.95
CA LEU A 31 -9.92 5.99 9.77
C LEU A 31 -10.62 6.63 10.98
N ARG A 32 -10.49 7.94 11.15
CA ARG A 32 -11.14 8.63 12.30
C ARG A 32 -12.59 9.00 12.07
N ASN A 33 -13.06 9.00 10.82
CA ASN A 33 -14.42 9.45 10.51
C ASN A 33 -14.97 8.70 9.28
N THR A 34 -15.63 7.60 9.52
CA THR A 34 -16.17 6.69 8.50
C THR A 34 -17.32 7.27 7.67
N SER A 35 -17.91 8.40 8.11
CA SER A 35 -19.05 9.01 7.44
C SER A 35 -18.69 9.80 6.17
N HIS A 36 -17.40 10.00 5.90
CA HIS A 36 -16.94 10.84 4.80
C HIS A 36 -16.33 10.07 3.62
N PHE A 37 -16.30 8.74 3.68
CA PHE A 37 -15.79 7.96 2.57
C PHE A 37 -16.83 7.90 1.43
N PRO A 38 -16.42 8.21 0.19
CA PRO A 38 -17.31 8.15 -0.95
C PRO A 38 -17.74 6.71 -1.23
N ASP A 39 -18.99 6.58 -1.66
CA ASP A 39 -19.49 5.32 -2.18
C ASP A 39 -18.69 4.91 -3.43
N TYR A 40 -18.40 3.62 -3.54
CA TYR A 40 -17.70 3.06 -4.69
C TYR A 40 -18.56 1.99 -5.36
N GLU A 41 -18.76 2.14 -6.66
CA GLU A 41 -19.53 1.16 -7.44
C GLU A 41 -18.57 0.17 -8.10
N LEU A 42 -18.60 -1.08 -7.62
CA LEU A 42 -17.85 -2.17 -8.22
C LEU A 42 -18.55 -2.67 -9.48
N SER A 43 -17.82 -2.70 -10.59
CA SER A 43 -18.30 -3.34 -11.80
C SER A 43 -18.40 -4.87 -11.60
N PRO A 44 -19.35 -5.56 -12.24
CA PRO A 44 -19.44 -7.02 -12.17
C PRO A 44 -18.14 -7.72 -12.55
N SER A 45 -17.42 -7.21 -13.54
CA SER A 45 -16.12 -7.76 -13.95
C SER A 45 -15.07 -7.69 -12.86
N LEU A 46 -15.03 -6.60 -12.06
CA LEU A 46 -14.13 -6.49 -10.91
C LEU A 46 -14.49 -7.47 -9.81
N VAL A 47 -15.80 -7.63 -9.53
CA VAL A 47 -16.28 -8.60 -8.53
C VAL A 47 -15.84 -10.01 -8.88
N ASP A 48 -15.95 -10.41 -10.14
CA ASP A 48 -15.57 -11.74 -10.62
C ASP A 48 -14.07 -12.03 -10.40
N THR A 49 -13.22 -11.00 -10.41
CA THR A 49 -11.78 -11.17 -10.17
C THR A 49 -11.40 -11.28 -8.69
N CYS A 50 -12.30 -10.91 -7.76
CA CYS A 50 -12.08 -11.04 -6.32
C CYS A 50 -12.23 -12.48 -5.80
N GLY A 51 -12.66 -13.41 -6.62
CA GLY A 51 -12.97 -14.79 -6.26
C GLY A 51 -14.48 -15.08 -6.29
N THR A 52 -14.88 -16.19 -5.67
CA THR A 52 -16.28 -16.64 -5.73
C THR A 52 -17.26 -15.74 -4.97
N GLU A 53 -16.76 -14.99 -3.98
CA GLU A 53 -17.58 -14.07 -3.19
C GLU A 53 -16.74 -12.89 -2.69
N LEU A 54 -17.34 -11.70 -2.73
CA LEU A 54 -16.79 -10.55 -2.02
C LEU A 54 -16.94 -10.77 -0.51
N ILE A 55 -15.83 -10.66 0.18
CA ILE A 55 -15.82 -10.72 1.64
C ILE A 55 -16.46 -9.44 2.19
N ARG A 56 -17.28 -9.58 3.22
CA ARG A 56 -17.93 -8.46 3.89
C ARG A 56 -17.39 -8.31 5.31
N SER A 57 -17.43 -7.09 5.79
CA SER A 57 -17.12 -6.80 7.19
C SER A 57 -18.05 -7.56 8.13
N ASN A 58 -17.53 -7.90 9.30
CA ASN A 58 -18.35 -8.36 10.40
C ASN A 58 -19.34 -7.26 10.82
N LYS A 59 -20.49 -7.65 11.36
CA LYS A 59 -21.49 -6.68 11.88
C LYS A 59 -20.94 -5.80 13.00
N ARG A 60 -19.98 -6.34 13.75
CA ARG A 60 -19.24 -5.61 14.78
C ARG A 60 -17.76 -5.66 14.43
N THR A 61 -17.12 -4.52 14.43
CA THR A 61 -15.67 -4.40 14.30
C THR A 61 -15.06 -4.43 15.71
N GLY A 62 -13.85 -4.95 15.79
CA GLY A 62 -13.05 -5.01 17.01
C GLY A 62 -12.12 -3.82 17.18
N ASP A 63 -10.97 -4.10 17.76
CA ASP A 63 -9.95 -3.10 18.07
C ASP A 63 -9.25 -2.58 16.81
N GLU A 64 -8.54 -1.47 16.97
CA GLU A 64 -7.72 -0.89 15.92
C GLU A 64 -6.50 -1.77 15.64
N VAL A 65 -6.28 -2.07 14.37
CA VAL A 65 -5.17 -2.87 13.87
C VAL A 65 -4.35 -2.02 12.91
N THR A 66 -3.08 -1.86 13.18
CA THR A 66 -2.15 -1.21 12.26
C THR A 66 -1.73 -2.19 11.18
N THR A 67 -2.00 -1.86 9.93
CA THR A 67 -1.67 -2.67 8.75
C THR A 67 -0.69 -1.96 7.85
N VAL A 68 0.11 -2.70 7.10
CA VAL A 68 1.07 -2.17 6.13
C VAL A 68 0.74 -2.67 4.74
N TRP A 69 0.71 -1.76 3.79
CA TRP A 69 0.35 -2.00 2.39
C TRP A 69 1.49 -1.54 1.48
N ASP A 70 2.11 -2.46 0.78
CA ASP A 70 3.27 -2.22 -0.07
C ASP A 70 2.86 -2.31 -1.55
N ASN A 71 2.65 -1.17 -2.18
CA ASN A 71 2.38 -1.09 -3.62
C ASN A 71 3.68 -0.88 -4.38
N ARG A 72 4.25 -1.95 -4.91
CA ARG A 72 5.44 -1.91 -5.76
C ARG A 72 5.14 -1.79 -7.24
N SER A 73 3.88 -1.87 -7.62
CA SER A 73 3.45 -1.69 -9.01
C SER A 73 3.63 -0.25 -9.49
N ASP A 74 3.50 -0.05 -10.78
CA ASP A 74 3.50 1.28 -11.40
C ASP A 74 2.10 1.91 -11.45
N GLU A 75 1.09 1.22 -10.91
CA GLU A 75 -0.31 1.64 -10.93
C GLU A 75 -0.78 2.13 -9.56
N GLU A 76 -1.67 3.11 -9.56
CA GLU A 76 -2.44 3.48 -8.38
C GLU A 76 -3.49 2.40 -8.09
N LEU A 77 -3.56 1.95 -6.84
CA LEU A 77 -4.52 0.95 -6.40
C LEU A 77 -5.56 1.59 -5.48
N VAL A 78 -6.77 1.09 -5.52
CA VAL A 78 -7.89 1.59 -4.71
C VAL A 78 -8.18 0.63 -3.57
N MET A 79 -8.12 1.12 -2.36
CA MET A 79 -8.50 0.37 -1.16
C MET A 79 -9.96 0.63 -0.84
N LEU A 80 -10.74 -0.43 -0.74
CA LEU A 80 -12.18 -0.40 -0.54
C LEU A 80 -12.54 -1.04 0.79
N TRP A 81 -13.52 -0.47 1.47
CA TRP A 81 -14.18 -1.05 2.62
C TRP A 81 -15.50 -1.69 2.20
N LEU A 82 -15.62 -2.98 2.44
CA LEU A 82 -16.79 -3.78 2.13
C LEU A 82 -17.65 -3.93 3.39
N TRP A 83 -18.73 -3.17 3.47
CA TRP A 83 -19.61 -3.18 4.64
C TRP A 83 -20.42 -4.48 4.73
N HIS A 84 -20.88 -4.79 5.95
CA HIS A 84 -21.69 -5.98 6.19
C HIS A 84 -23.04 -5.98 5.45
N ASN A 85 -23.58 -4.81 5.11
CA ASN A 85 -24.83 -4.62 4.38
C ASN A 85 -24.65 -4.63 2.85
N GLY A 86 -23.42 -4.77 2.36
CA GLY A 86 -23.08 -4.80 0.94
C GLY A 86 -22.68 -3.45 0.34
N GLU A 87 -22.72 -2.37 1.11
CA GLU A 87 -22.17 -1.09 0.67
C GLU A 87 -20.66 -1.20 0.52
N VAL A 88 -20.12 -0.51 -0.48
CA VAL A 88 -18.70 -0.43 -0.75
C VAL A 88 -18.28 1.04 -0.73
N ARG A 89 -17.19 1.34 -0.04
CA ARG A 89 -16.67 2.70 0.07
C ARG A 89 -15.19 2.74 -0.24
N GLU A 90 -14.76 3.77 -0.97
CA GLU A 90 -13.35 4.05 -1.16
C GLU A 90 -12.78 4.67 0.12
N ILE A 91 -11.75 4.05 0.69
CA ILE A 91 -11.11 4.56 1.90
C ILE A 91 -9.75 5.18 1.64
N TYR A 92 -9.02 4.69 0.64
CA TYR A 92 -7.72 5.23 0.29
C TYR A 92 -7.26 4.80 -1.10
N ARG A 93 -6.37 5.60 -1.69
CA ARG A 93 -5.66 5.26 -2.92
C ARG A 93 -4.19 5.05 -2.63
N LEU A 94 -3.70 3.84 -2.91
CA LEU A 94 -2.31 3.45 -2.73
C LEU A 94 -1.51 3.92 -3.95
N ALA A 95 -0.74 4.98 -3.79
CA ALA A 95 0.09 5.50 -4.87
C ALA A 95 1.12 4.47 -5.35
N PRO A 96 1.55 4.52 -6.63
CA PRO A 96 2.59 3.66 -7.16
C PRO A 96 3.89 3.75 -6.34
N LYS A 97 4.59 2.64 -6.18
CA LYS A 97 5.92 2.58 -5.51
C LYS A 97 5.94 3.16 -4.10
N THR A 98 4.84 3.02 -3.36
CA THR A 98 4.74 3.52 -1.98
C THR A 98 4.38 2.44 -0.98
N ILE A 99 4.81 2.65 0.26
CA ILE A 99 4.37 1.88 1.42
C ILE A 99 3.40 2.76 2.21
N THR A 100 2.23 2.21 2.53
CA THR A 100 1.19 2.89 3.30
C THR A 100 0.91 2.13 4.58
N GLN A 101 0.94 2.83 5.70
CA GLN A 101 0.48 2.31 6.98
C GLN A 101 -0.96 2.78 7.20
N ALA A 102 -1.87 1.84 7.44
CA ALA A 102 -3.28 2.15 7.69
C ALA A 102 -3.74 1.55 9.02
N SER A 103 -4.40 2.36 9.82
CA SER A 103 -5.14 1.91 11.00
C SER A 103 -6.54 1.49 10.57
N LEU A 104 -6.79 0.21 10.60
CA LEU A 104 -8.08 -0.41 10.28
C LEU A 104 -8.67 -1.04 11.54
N LEU A 105 -9.90 -1.48 11.49
CA LEU A 105 -10.53 -2.20 12.61
C LEU A 105 -10.56 -3.69 12.31
N GLU A 106 -10.31 -4.50 13.32
CA GLU A 106 -10.54 -5.94 13.25
C GLU A 106 -11.97 -6.22 12.79
N GLY A 107 -12.14 -7.15 11.87
CA GLY A 107 -13.45 -7.48 11.30
C GLY A 107 -13.85 -6.63 10.09
N MET A 108 -13.07 -5.62 9.70
CA MET A 108 -13.32 -4.91 8.44
C MET A 108 -13.01 -5.81 7.25
N GLY A 109 -13.95 -5.89 6.30
CA GLY A 109 -13.70 -6.47 4.98
C GLY A 109 -13.03 -5.45 4.08
N ILE A 110 -11.82 -5.76 3.63
CA ILE A 110 -11.03 -4.89 2.76
C ILE A 110 -10.79 -5.57 1.44
N ALA A 111 -11.02 -4.82 0.35
CA ALA A 111 -10.55 -5.19 -0.98
C ALA A 111 -9.58 -4.13 -1.48
N VAL A 112 -8.59 -4.56 -2.25
CA VAL A 112 -7.72 -3.68 -3.03
C VAL A 112 -7.84 -4.03 -4.49
N ILE A 113 -8.14 -3.04 -5.32
CA ILE A 113 -8.36 -3.23 -6.75
C ILE A 113 -7.42 -2.36 -7.57
N SER A 114 -7.13 -2.81 -8.77
CA SER A 114 -6.54 -1.99 -9.82
C SER A 114 -7.62 -1.62 -10.84
N GLU A 115 -7.91 -0.33 -10.97
CA GLU A 115 -8.81 0.16 -12.01
C GLU A 115 -8.19 0.00 -13.41
N ALA A 116 -6.87 0.18 -13.53
CA ALA A 116 -6.14 0.06 -14.78
C ALA A 116 -6.13 -1.37 -15.33
N TRP A 117 -6.02 -2.36 -14.44
CA TRP A 117 -6.03 -3.78 -14.83
C TRP A 117 -7.40 -4.43 -14.73
N GLU A 118 -8.41 -3.68 -14.27
CA GLU A 118 -9.76 -4.20 -13.98
C GLU A 118 -9.70 -5.48 -13.13
N ARG A 119 -8.90 -5.46 -12.08
CA ARG A 119 -8.58 -6.65 -11.28
C ARG A 119 -8.59 -6.36 -9.79
N CYS A 120 -9.17 -7.30 -9.05
CA CYS A 120 -9.07 -7.39 -7.60
C CYS A 120 -7.77 -8.09 -7.20
N LEU A 121 -6.99 -7.45 -6.34
CA LEU A 121 -5.68 -7.94 -5.91
C LEU A 121 -5.70 -8.47 -4.49
N TYR A 122 -6.66 -8.03 -3.68
CA TYR A 122 -6.82 -8.41 -2.29
C TYR A 122 -8.29 -8.39 -1.90
N ASN A 123 -8.73 -9.36 -1.12
CA ASN A 123 -10.09 -9.46 -0.63
C ASN A 123 -10.13 -10.31 0.65
N GLN A 124 -9.95 -9.68 1.81
CA GLN A 124 -9.90 -10.39 3.09
C GLN A 124 -10.48 -9.54 4.22
N VAL A 125 -10.89 -10.22 5.29
CA VAL A 125 -11.27 -9.59 6.57
C VAL A 125 -10.00 -9.32 7.38
N ILE A 126 -9.89 -8.12 7.92
CA ILE A 126 -8.78 -7.73 8.79
C ILE A 126 -8.87 -8.49 10.11
N THR A 127 -7.75 -9.08 10.51
CA THR A 127 -7.59 -9.79 11.77
C THR A 127 -6.43 -9.19 12.56
N ASP A 128 -6.27 -9.59 13.81
CA ASP A 128 -5.12 -9.21 14.65
C ASP A 128 -3.78 -9.63 14.01
N GLN A 129 -3.76 -10.74 13.28
CA GLN A 129 -2.59 -11.21 12.54
C GLN A 129 -2.21 -10.31 11.36
N SER A 130 -3.13 -9.51 10.84
CA SER A 130 -2.84 -8.51 9.80
C SER A 130 -1.85 -7.44 10.25
N ALA A 131 -1.68 -7.25 11.57
CA ALA A 131 -0.70 -6.35 12.16
C ALA A 131 0.74 -6.92 12.22
N LEU A 132 0.93 -8.22 12.00
CA LEU A 132 2.23 -8.89 12.17
C LEU A 132 3.19 -8.72 11.00
N GLY A 133 2.81 -7.97 9.97
CA GLY A 133 3.64 -7.76 8.79
C GLY A 133 2.95 -6.91 7.73
N THR A 134 3.32 -7.13 6.48
CA THR A 134 2.67 -6.50 5.33
C THR A 134 1.33 -7.19 5.07
N ALA A 135 0.22 -6.47 5.27
CA ALA A 135 -1.12 -6.99 5.04
C ALA A 135 -1.38 -7.25 3.55
N GLY A 136 -0.85 -6.38 2.68
CA GLY A 136 -0.91 -6.53 1.23
C GLY A 136 0.40 -6.14 0.55
N HIS A 137 0.80 -6.92 -0.44
CA HIS A 137 1.98 -6.69 -1.27
C HIS A 137 1.58 -6.84 -2.74
N PHE A 138 1.82 -5.81 -3.54
CA PHE A 138 1.36 -5.72 -4.93
C PHE A 138 2.52 -5.39 -5.85
N GLU A 139 2.74 -6.21 -6.86
CA GLU A 139 3.81 -6.05 -7.87
C GLU A 139 3.25 -5.86 -9.27
#